data_3b6984b89b7b384a3c226ccfe7210d39
#
_entry.id   3b6984b89b7b384a3c226ccfe7210d39
#
_cell.length_a   1.000
_cell.length_b   1.000
_cell.length_c   1.000
_cell.angle_alpha   90.00
_cell.angle_beta   90.00
_cell.angle_gamma   90.00
#
_symmetry.space_group_name_H-M   'P 1'
#
loop_
_entity.id
_entity.type
_entity.pdbx_description
1 polymer ?
#
loop_
_entity_poly.entity_id
_entity_poly.type
_entity_poly.pdbx_seq_one_letter_code
_entity_poly.pdbx_strand_id
1 'polypeptide(L)'
;AEAAEKYVSRIPQAAHALMRTFWPGPLTLLLPRKDCIPDLVTSGLPNVGLRVPAHPLTLALLRTLPFPLAAPSANPFGYISPTTAQHVADQLGALVPFILDGGPCTIGVESTIVGFDAQDSPVVYRLGGLSVEMLEAVCGPVRLQLNQSSNPTAPGMLAAHYAPRKPLLLGNIEFLLKGLDEKK
;
A
#
# COMPACT_ATOMS: atom_id res chain seq x y z
N ALA A 1 -6.41 16.13 4.69
CA ALA A 1 -5.68 16.82 3.63
C ALA A 1 -4.66 17.80 4.21
N GLU A 2 -5.06 18.75 5.06
CA GLU A 2 -4.19 19.82 5.62
C GLU A 2 -2.90 19.29 6.27
N ALA A 3 -2.97 18.18 6.99
CA ALA A 3 -1.78 17.58 7.60
C ALA A 3 -0.75 17.09 6.56
N ALA A 4 -1.17 16.72 5.35
CA ALA A 4 -0.27 16.25 4.29
C ALA A 4 0.62 17.38 3.76
N GLU A 5 0.13 18.61 3.71
CA GLU A 5 0.86 19.80 3.22
C GLU A 5 2.14 20.09 4.02
N LYS A 6 2.20 19.60 5.26
CA LYS A 6 3.41 19.71 6.09
C LYS A 6 4.59 18.91 5.55
N TYR A 7 4.31 17.81 4.82
CA TYR A 7 5.30 16.79 4.45
C TYR A 7 5.62 16.75 2.96
N VAL A 8 4.78 17.39 2.12
CA VAL A 8 4.96 17.41 0.67
C VAL A 8 5.05 18.83 0.13
N SER A 9 5.84 18.99 -0.93
CA SER A 9 6.10 20.31 -1.52
C SER A 9 5.01 20.74 -2.50
N ARG A 10 4.26 19.77 -3.06
CA ARG A 10 3.19 20.02 -4.03
C ARG A 10 2.11 18.95 -3.94
N ILE A 11 0.86 19.37 -4.10
CA ILE A 11 -0.31 18.49 -4.17
C ILE A 11 -1.10 18.87 -5.43
N PRO A 12 -1.11 18.03 -6.50
CA PRO A 12 -1.90 18.26 -7.71
C PRO A 12 -3.41 18.36 -7.43
N GLN A 13 -4.17 19.01 -8.32
CA GLN A 13 -5.62 19.13 -8.16
C GLN A 13 -6.32 17.77 -8.10
N ALA A 14 -5.89 16.82 -8.95
CA ALA A 14 -6.40 15.45 -8.92
C ALA A 14 -6.12 14.75 -7.59
N ALA A 15 -4.94 14.99 -6.96
CA ALA A 15 -4.62 14.47 -5.65
C ALA A 15 -5.57 15.02 -4.56
N HIS A 16 -5.89 16.31 -4.59
CA HIS A 16 -6.88 16.89 -3.68
C HIS A 16 -8.27 16.27 -3.82
N ALA A 17 -8.71 15.99 -5.05
CA ALA A 17 -10.00 15.32 -5.31
C ALA A 17 -9.99 13.90 -4.74
N LEU A 18 -8.94 13.12 -5.00
CA LEU A 18 -8.75 11.77 -4.48
C LEU A 18 -8.69 11.74 -2.95
N MET A 19 -7.96 12.67 -2.32
CA MET A 19 -7.91 12.80 -0.85
C MET A 19 -9.29 13.05 -0.25
N ARG A 20 -10.06 13.98 -0.81
CA ARG A 20 -11.41 14.31 -0.31
C ARG A 20 -12.36 13.12 -0.38
N THR A 21 -12.23 12.28 -1.40
CA THR A 21 -13.14 11.16 -1.64
C THR A 21 -12.72 9.90 -0.87
N PHE A 22 -11.42 9.60 -0.82
CA PHE A 22 -10.93 8.29 -0.36
C PHE A 22 -10.10 8.33 0.93
N TRP A 23 -9.89 9.49 1.56
CA TRP A 23 -9.29 9.58 2.88
C TRP A 23 -10.34 9.98 3.94
N PRO A 24 -10.38 9.24 5.04
CA PRO A 24 -9.59 8.06 5.44
C PRO A 24 -9.94 6.81 4.61
N GLY A 25 -8.91 6.05 4.18
CA GLY A 25 -9.18 4.86 3.37
C GLY A 25 -7.95 4.16 2.79
N PRO A 26 -8.18 3.23 1.83
CA PRO A 26 -7.13 2.39 1.26
C PRO A 26 -6.43 3.05 0.06
N LEU A 27 -6.24 4.36 0.09
CA LEU A 27 -5.51 5.13 -0.92
C LEU A 27 -4.18 5.62 -0.37
N THR A 28 -3.09 5.31 -1.05
CA THR A 28 -1.78 5.92 -0.85
C THR A 28 -1.46 6.83 -2.02
N LEU A 29 -1.09 8.08 -1.73
CA LEU A 29 -0.64 9.04 -2.74
C LEU A 29 0.87 9.20 -2.66
N LEU A 30 1.57 9.02 -3.80
CA LEU A 30 2.98 9.34 -3.97
C LEU A 30 3.11 10.80 -4.40
N LEU A 31 3.68 11.61 -3.51
CA LEU A 31 3.81 13.05 -3.70
C LEU A 31 5.25 13.50 -3.44
N PRO A 32 5.73 14.58 -4.08
CA PRO A 32 7.06 15.11 -3.86
C PRO A 32 7.28 15.49 -2.39
N ARG A 33 8.23 14.85 -1.72
CA ARG A 33 8.50 15.07 -0.30
C ARG A 33 9.18 16.41 -0.03
N LYS A 34 9.00 16.93 1.17
CA LYS A 34 9.85 17.98 1.74
C LYS A 34 11.06 17.38 2.46
N ASP A 35 12.07 18.20 2.71
CA ASP A 35 13.32 17.80 3.39
C ASP A 35 13.11 17.33 4.85
N CYS A 36 11.96 17.64 5.46
CA CYS A 36 11.61 17.13 6.78
C CYS A 36 11.33 15.60 6.79
N ILE A 37 11.18 14.97 5.62
CA ILE A 37 11.06 13.50 5.49
C ILE A 37 12.46 12.92 5.26
N PRO A 38 13.00 12.11 6.20
CA PRO A 38 14.31 11.49 6.06
C PRO A 38 14.39 10.54 4.87
N ASP A 39 15.56 10.45 4.24
CA ASP A 39 15.83 9.54 3.12
C ASP A 39 15.52 8.08 3.47
N LEU A 40 15.72 7.69 4.71
CA LEU A 40 15.40 6.34 5.21
C LEU A 40 13.94 5.95 4.96
N VAL A 41 12.99 6.90 5.05
CA VAL A 41 11.56 6.67 4.85
C VAL A 41 11.22 6.37 3.39
N THR A 42 11.98 6.96 2.45
CA THR A 42 11.71 6.88 1.01
C THR A 42 12.77 6.11 0.24
N SER A 43 13.75 5.51 0.93
CA SER A 43 14.94 4.91 0.30
C SER A 43 15.68 5.87 -0.64
N GLY A 44 15.71 7.16 -0.26
CA GLY A 44 16.32 8.23 -1.05
C GLY A 44 15.49 8.71 -2.24
N LEU A 45 14.29 8.18 -2.46
CA LEU A 45 13.41 8.61 -3.55
C LEU A 45 12.85 10.02 -3.29
N PRO A 46 12.57 10.80 -4.37
CA PRO A 46 12.06 12.16 -4.25
C PRO A 46 10.60 12.24 -3.80
N ASN A 47 9.86 11.15 -3.85
CA ASN A 47 8.46 11.07 -3.46
C ASN A 47 8.27 10.29 -2.17
N VAL A 48 7.25 10.66 -1.40
CA VAL A 48 6.78 9.93 -0.22
C VAL A 48 5.36 9.44 -0.42
N GLY A 49 5.08 8.22 0.03
CA GLY A 49 3.72 7.66 0.05
C GLY A 49 2.97 8.11 1.29
N LEU A 50 1.91 8.90 1.13
CA LEU A 50 1.05 9.34 2.22
C LEU A 50 -0.29 8.64 2.20
N ARG A 51 -0.78 8.26 3.37
CA ARG A 51 -2.11 7.66 3.57
C ARG A 51 -2.73 8.09 4.89
N VAL A 52 -4.05 8.28 4.90
CA VAL A 52 -4.85 8.37 6.13
C VAL A 52 -5.65 7.09 6.26
N PRO A 53 -5.33 6.21 7.22
CA PRO A 53 -6.03 4.93 7.39
C PRO A 53 -7.45 5.15 7.91
N ALA A 54 -8.41 4.26 7.54
CA ALA A 54 -9.80 4.36 7.99
C ALA A 54 -10.04 3.69 9.36
N HIS A 55 -9.12 2.85 9.83
CA HIS A 55 -9.31 2.08 11.05
C HIS A 55 -9.42 2.99 12.30
N PRO A 56 -10.49 2.90 13.11
CA PRO A 56 -10.73 3.83 14.22
C PRO A 56 -9.61 3.84 15.26
N LEU A 57 -9.09 2.66 15.64
CA LEU A 57 -8.01 2.53 16.61
C LEU A 57 -6.70 3.17 16.10
N THR A 58 -6.38 2.96 14.81
CA THR A 58 -5.21 3.60 14.18
C THR A 58 -5.36 5.13 14.13
N LEU A 59 -6.56 5.62 13.80
CA LEU A 59 -6.83 7.05 13.80
C LEU A 59 -6.75 7.65 15.21
N ALA A 60 -7.23 6.93 16.24
CA ALA A 60 -7.09 7.36 17.62
C ALA A 60 -5.62 7.50 18.01
N LEU A 61 -4.80 6.49 17.71
CA LEU A 61 -3.35 6.54 17.93
C LEU A 61 -2.71 7.73 17.21
N LEU A 62 -2.97 7.90 15.91
CA LEU A 62 -2.37 8.97 15.11
C LEU A 62 -2.73 10.38 15.63
N ARG A 63 -3.91 10.55 16.22
CA ARG A 63 -4.33 11.84 16.83
C ARG A 63 -3.57 12.20 18.10
N THR A 64 -2.98 11.22 18.79
CA THR A 64 -2.17 11.46 19.99
C THR A 64 -0.73 11.84 19.67
N LEU A 65 -0.30 11.67 18.42
CA LEU A 65 1.08 11.88 18.00
C LEU A 65 1.26 13.25 17.31
N PRO A 66 2.31 14.01 17.62
CA PRO A 66 2.64 15.24 16.93
C PRO A 66 3.36 15.03 15.59
N PHE A 67 3.56 13.76 15.16
CA PHE A 67 4.29 13.36 13.96
C PHE A 67 3.59 12.19 13.25
N PRO A 68 3.84 11.97 11.94
CA PRO A 68 3.34 10.81 11.21
C PRO A 68 4.14 9.55 11.56
N LEU A 69 3.56 8.39 11.26
CA LEU A 69 4.23 7.10 11.42
C LEU A 69 4.68 6.57 10.05
N ALA A 70 5.91 6.07 9.96
CA ALA A 70 6.34 5.22 8.87
C ALA A 70 5.75 3.82 9.10
N ALA A 71 4.97 3.32 8.15
CA ALA A 71 4.21 2.08 8.30
C ALA A 71 4.45 1.13 7.11
N PRO A 72 5.54 0.36 7.10
CA PRO A 72 5.71 -0.75 6.17
C PRO A 72 4.72 -1.88 6.50
N SER A 73 4.61 -2.88 5.61
CA SER A 73 3.87 -4.10 5.93
C SER A 73 4.52 -4.85 7.09
N ALA A 74 3.70 -5.40 8.00
CA ALA A 74 4.17 -6.05 9.23
C ALA A 74 4.50 -7.54 9.00
N ASN A 75 5.39 -7.82 8.02
CA ASN A 75 5.85 -9.16 7.62
C ASN A 75 7.33 -9.12 7.23
N PRO A 76 8.06 -10.25 7.24
CA PRO A 76 9.39 -10.33 6.67
C PRO A 76 9.36 -9.99 5.17
N PHE A 77 10.45 -9.43 4.65
CA PHE A 77 10.57 -9.05 3.26
C PHE A 77 10.24 -10.20 2.29
N GLY A 78 9.42 -9.94 1.28
CA GLY A 78 9.01 -10.93 0.28
C GLY A 78 7.86 -11.86 0.68
N TYR A 79 7.46 -11.87 1.96
CA TYR A 79 6.34 -12.69 2.44
C TYR A 79 4.98 -12.01 2.17
N ILE A 80 3.91 -12.81 2.33
CA ILE A 80 2.53 -12.29 2.23
C ILE A 80 2.22 -11.39 3.42
N SER A 81 1.43 -10.34 3.16
CA SER A 81 1.03 -9.39 4.20
C SER A 81 0.06 -10.02 5.21
N PRO A 82 0.22 -9.73 6.52
CA PRO A 82 -0.68 -10.21 7.56
C PRO A 82 -2.04 -9.53 7.47
N THR A 83 -3.10 -10.25 7.83
CA THR A 83 -4.47 -9.75 7.89
C THR A 83 -5.06 -9.79 9.30
N THR A 84 -4.32 -10.32 10.29
CA THR A 84 -4.67 -10.35 11.71
C THR A 84 -3.46 -10.06 12.57
N ALA A 85 -3.68 -9.66 13.83
CA ALA A 85 -2.62 -9.49 14.83
C ALA A 85 -1.85 -10.80 15.06
N GLN A 86 -2.54 -11.95 15.04
CA GLN A 86 -1.90 -13.26 15.18
C GLN A 86 -0.92 -13.53 14.04
N HIS A 87 -1.26 -13.19 12.79
CA HIS A 87 -0.33 -13.34 11.66
C HIS A 87 0.94 -12.49 11.84
N VAL A 88 0.83 -11.30 12.44
CA VAL A 88 1.99 -10.46 12.78
C VAL A 88 2.83 -11.13 13.85
N ALA A 89 2.20 -11.63 14.92
CA ALA A 89 2.88 -12.33 16.01
C ALA A 89 3.63 -13.57 15.50
N ASP A 90 3.01 -14.35 14.62
CA ASP A 90 3.59 -15.56 14.04
C ASP A 90 4.79 -15.26 13.11
N GLN A 91 4.76 -14.13 12.40
CA GLN A 91 5.79 -13.77 11.42
C GLN A 91 6.94 -12.95 12.03
N LEU A 92 6.64 -12.01 12.91
CA LEU A 92 7.61 -11.09 13.48
C LEU A 92 7.92 -11.37 14.95
N GLY A 93 6.97 -11.94 15.70
CA GLY A 93 7.18 -12.37 17.09
C GLY A 93 7.90 -11.34 17.95
N ALA A 94 9.00 -11.77 18.56
CA ALA A 94 9.81 -10.94 19.44
C ALA A 94 10.57 -9.79 18.75
N LEU A 95 10.55 -9.69 17.44
CA LEU A 95 11.18 -8.59 16.69
C LEU A 95 10.41 -7.25 16.83
N VAL A 96 9.12 -7.32 17.22
CA VAL A 96 8.29 -6.14 17.48
C VAL A 96 7.85 -6.13 18.94
N PRO A 97 8.06 -5.02 19.68
CA PRO A 97 7.75 -4.95 21.11
C PRO A 97 6.25 -4.89 21.40
N PHE A 98 5.43 -4.41 20.45
CA PHE A 98 4.01 -4.24 20.61
C PHE A 98 3.25 -4.56 19.32
N ILE A 99 2.08 -5.18 19.44
CA ILE A 99 1.11 -5.40 18.38
C ILE A 99 -0.21 -4.81 18.85
N LEU A 100 -0.69 -3.79 18.14
CA LEU A 100 -1.99 -3.19 18.42
C LEU A 100 -3.05 -3.96 17.66
N ASP A 101 -3.82 -4.79 18.38
CA ASP A 101 -4.87 -5.59 17.77
C ASP A 101 -6.16 -4.79 17.58
N GLY A 102 -6.50 -4.52 16.32
CA GLY A 102 -7.73 -3.88 15.90
C GLY A 102 -8.73 -4.85 15.28
N GLY A 103 -8.51 -6.15 15.39
CA GLY A 103 -9.28 -7.19 14.72
C GLY A 103 -8.77 -7.48 13.29
N PRO A 104 -9.43 -8.38 12.56
CA PRO A 104 -9.04 -8.77 11.20
C PRO A 104 -9.22 -7.62 10.20
N CYS A 105 -8.37 -7.60 9.18
CA CYS A 105 -8.48 -6.65 8.08
C CYS A 105 -9.78 -6.85 7.29
N THR A 106 -10.52 -5.77 7.07
CA THR A 106 -11.78 -5.82 6.31
C THR A 106 -11.57 -5.86 4.80
N ILE A 107 -10.47 -5.30 4.28
CA ILE A 107 -10.17 -5.24 2.85
C ILE A 107 -9.30 -6.42 2.41
N GLY A 108 -8.33 -6.85 3.22
CA GLY A 108 -7.51 -8.04 2.96
C GLY A 108 -6.44 -7.89 1.86
N VAL A 109 -6.36 -6.74 1.19
CA VAL A 109 -5.31 -6.37 0.24
C VAL A 109 -4.73 -5.00 0.59
N GLU A 110 -3.61 -4.64 0.00
CA GLU A 110 -2.94 -3.37 0.25
C GLU A 110 -3.73 -2.18 -0.28
N SER A 111 -3.27 -0.98 0.07
CA SER A 111 -3.79 0.27 -0.51
C SER A 111 -3.45 0.39 -1.99
N THR A 112 -4.34 0.94 -2.78
CA THR A 112 -4.03 1.40 -4.14
C THR A 112 -3.04 2.56 -4.05
N ILE A 113 -1.97 2.53 -4.87
CA ILE A 113 -0.95 3.59 -4.91
C ILE A 113 -1.11 4.39 -6.19
N VAL A 114 -1.34 5.69 -6.04
CA VAL A 114 -1.45 6.65 -7.14
C VAL A 114 -0.37 7.72 -6.97
N GLY A 115 0.38 7.99 -8.02
CA GLY A 115 1.25 9.15 -8.13
C GLY A 115 0.86 10.00 -9.33
N PHE A 116 1.73 10.92 -9.73
CA PHE A 116 1.44 11.90 -10.77
C PHE A 116 2.67 12.06 -11.68
N ASP A 117 2.43 12.19 -12.97
CA ASP A 117 3.48 12.46 -13.94
C ASP A 117 3.84 13.96 -13.99
N ALA A 118 4.73 14.34 -14.91
CA ALA A 118 5.17 15.73 -15.05
C ALA A 118 4.06 16.72 -15.45
N GLN A 119 2.95 16.21 -15.99
CA GLN A 119 1.76 16.96 -16.38
C GLN A 119 0.66 16.91 -15.32
N ASP A 120 0.95 16.41 -14.11
CA ASP A 120 0.00 16.18 -13.02
C ASP A 120 -1.10 15.16 -13.33
N SER A 121 -0.92 14.34 -14.36
CA SER A 121 -1.84 13.26 -14.69
C SER A 121 -1.67 12.08 -13.75
N PRO A 122 -2.78 11.48 -13.24
CA PRO A 122 -2.70 10.41 -12.27
C PRO A 122 -2.15 9.11 -12.89
N VAL A 123 -1.25 8.45 -12.16
CA VAL A 123 -0.61 7.19 -12.52
C VAL A 123 -0.77 6.19 -11.39
N VAL A 124 -1.35 5.03 -11.67
CA VAL A 124 -1.49 3.93 -10.71
C VAL A 124 -0.24 3.06 -10.74
N TYR A 125 0.47 3.01 -9.62
CA TYR A 125 1.69 2.20 -9.45
C TYR A 125 1.42 0.85 -8.79
N ARG A 126 0.33 0.72 -8.03
CA ARG A 126 -0.10 -0.53 -7.43
C ARG A 126 -1.62 -0.58 -7.37
N LEU A 127 -2.21 -1.67 -7.85
CA LEU A 127 -3.62 -2.00 -7.63
C LEU A 127 -3.79 -2.48 -6.18
N GLY A 128 -4.93 -2.16 -5.58
CA GLY A 128 -5.23 -2.49 -4.18
C GLY A 128 -6.71 -2.34 -3.87
N GLY A 129 -7.04 -1.86 -2.69
CA GLY A 129 -8.42 -1.76 -2.19
C GLY A 129 -9.36 -0.80 -2.93
N LEU A 130 -8.85 0.04 -3.85
CA LEU A 130 -9.67 0.85 -4.75
C LEU A 130 -9.48 0.37 -6.18
N SER A 131 -10.58 0.21 -6.93
CA SER A 131 -10.52 -0.14 -8.35
C SER A 131 -10.13 1.06 -9.22
N VAL A 132 -9.71 0.79 -10.44
CA VAL A 132 -9.37 1.82 -11.43
C VAL A 132 -10.58 2.70 -11.75
N GLU A 133 -11.74 2.09 -11.92
CA GLU A 133 -13.00 2.78 -12.22
C GLU A 133 -13.39 3.76 -11.09
N MET A 134 -13.18 3.38 -9.84
CA MET A 134 -13.42 4.28 -8.70
C MET A 134 -12.52 5.51 -8.75
N LEU A 135 -11.25 5.34 -9.12
CA LEU A 135 -10.31 6.45 -9.26
C LEU A 135 -10.70 7.35 -10.42
N GLU A 136 -10.99 6.77 -11.60
CA GLU A 136 -11.37 7.50 -12.82
C GLU A 136 -12.65 8.30 -12.66
N ALA A 137 -13.61 7.81 -11.89
CA ALA A 137 -14.83 8.54 -11.55
C ALA A 137 -14.57 9.84 -10.78
N VAL A 138 -13.41 9.97 -10.11
CA VAL A 138 -13.05 11.14 -9.29
C VAL A 138 -12.07 12.06 -9.98
N CYS A 139 -11.05 11.51 -10.65
CA CYS A 139 -9.95 12.31 -11.20
C CYS A 139 -9.80 12.21 -12.74
N GLY A 140 -10.73 11.55 -13.43
CA GLY A 140 -10.63 11.30 -14.87
C GLY A 140 -9.68 10.14 -15.20
N PRO A 141 -9.32 9.95 -16.47
CA PRO A 141 -8.52 8.82 -16.90
C PRO A 141 -7.21 8.66 -16.14
N VAL A 142 -6.86 7.42 -15.76
CA VAL A 142 -5.61 7.10 -15.09
C VAL A 142 -4.73 6.21 -15.96
N ARG A 143 -3.42 6.41 -15.90
CA ARG A 143 -2.45 5.52 -16.54
C ARG A 143 -2.01 4.43 -15.56
N LEU A 144 -1.93 3.18 -16.01
CA LEU A 144 -1.38 2.08 -15.24
C LEU A 144 0.12 1.96 -15.50
N GLN A 145 0.92 1.95 -14.43
CA GLN A 145 2.35 1.68 -14.48
C GLN A 145 2.72 0.64 -13.43
N LEU A 146 2.15 -0.56 -13.60
CA LEU A 146 2.35 -1.73 -12.75
C LEU A 146 3.70 -2.37 -13.12
N ASN A 147 4.80 -1.74 -12.75
CA ASN A 147 6.12 -2.17 -13.19
C ASN A 147 6.75 -3.11 -12.16
N GLN A 148 7.26 -4.25 -12.65
CA GLN A 148 8.05 -5.24 -11.91
C GLN A 148 9.54 -4.99 -12.17
N SER A 149 10.02 -3.77 -11.94
CA SER A 149 11.41 -3.43 -12.19
C SER A 149 12.31 -3.71 -10.99
N SER A 150 13.61 -3.90 -11.26
CA SER A 150 14.64 -4.00 -10.23
C SER A 150 14.86 -2.69 -9.45
N ASN A 151 14.25 -1.58 -9.90
CA ASN A 151 14.31 -0.28 -9.25
C ASN A 151 12.90 0.29 -9.06
N PRO A 152 12.14 -0.19 -8.05
CA PRO A 152 10.75 0.16 -7.86
C PRO A 152 10.61 1.60 -7.37
N THR A 153 9.68 2.36 -7.95
CA THR A 153 9.29 3.70 -7.51
C THR A 153 8.24 3.70 -6.39
N ALA A 154 7.64 2.55 -6.11
CA ALA A 154 6.65 2.36 -5.06
C ALA A 154 6.77 0.96 -4.43
N PRO A 155 6.34 0.78 -3.16
CA PRO A 155 6.28 -0.53 -2.51
C PRO A 155 5.39 -1.53 -3.26
N GLY A 156 5.83 -2.79 -3.36
CA GLY A 156 5.05 -3.87 -3.99
C GLY A 156 5.26 -4.03 -5.51
N MET A 157 6.23 -3.32 -6.10
CA MET A 157 6.52 -3.39 -7.54
C MET A 157 7.59 -4.43 -7.93
N LEU A 158 8.16 -5.16 -6.97
CA LEU A 158 9.15 -6.21 -7.27
C LEU A 158 8.48 -7.49 -7.77
N ALA A 159 9.12 -8.19 -8.73
CA ALA A 159 8.63 -9.43 -9.32
C ALA A 159 8.39 -10.55 -8.30
N ALA A 160 9.20 -10.63 -7.25
CA ALA A 160 9.10 -11.62 -6.17
C ALA A 160 8.54 -11.01 -4.87
N HIS A 161 7.58 -10.11 -4.97
CA HIS A 161 6.85 -9.58 -3.83
C HIS A 161 5.58 -10.40 -3.58
N TYR A 162 5.17 -10.59 -2.32
CA TYR A 162 4.01 -11.42 -1.93
C TYR A 162 4.13 -12.90 -2.33
N ALA A 163 5.35 -13.41 -2.36
CA ALA A 163 5.62 -14.78 -2.80
C ALA A 163 5.39 -15.79 -1.66
N PRO A 164 4.33 -16.64 -1.71
CA PRO A 164 4.15 -17.72 -0.75
C PRO A 164 5.25 -18.77 -0.91
N ARG A 165 5.60 -19.48 0.18
CA ARG A 165 6.59 -20.57 0.12
C ARG A 165 6.12 -21.76 -0.71
N LYS A 166 4.79 -21.94 -0.83
CA LYS A 166 4.20 -23.04 -1.61
C LYS A 166 3.73 -22.53 -2.97
N PRO A 167 3.83 -23.33 -4.03
CA PRO A 167 3.28 -22.98 -5.33
C PRO A 167 1.78 -22.70 -5.24
N LEU A 168 1.33 -21.60 -5.88
CA LEU A 168 -0.07 -21.29 -6.07
C LEU A 168 -0.43 -21.56 -7.52
N LEU A 169 -1.44 -22.41 -7.73
CA LEU A 169 -1.97 -22.72 -9.06
C LEU A 169 -3.34 -22.07 -9.21
N LEU A 170 -3.53 -21.35 -10.31
CA LEU A 170 -4.80 -20.76 -10.69
C LEU A 170 -5.41 -21.56 -11.85
N GLY A 171 -6.66 -22.02 -11.70
CA GLY A 171 -7.34 -22.77 -12.73
C GLY A 171 -8.64 -23.43 -12.26
N ASN A 172 -9.28 -24.20 -13.14
CA ASN A 172 -10.44 -25.00 -12.77
C ASN A 172 -10.01 -26.10 -11.78
N ILE A 173 -10.72 -26.22 -10.65
CA ILE A 173 -10.36 -27.14 -9.55
C ILE A 173 -10.30 -28.60 -9.99
N GLU A 174 -11.21 -29.05 -10.87
CA GLU A 174 -11.22 -30.43 -11.38
C GLU A 174 -9.99 -30.75 -12.22
N PHE A 175 -9.54 -29.81 -13.04
CA PHE A 175 -8.33 -29.92 -13.84
C PHE A 175 -7.07 -29.94 -12.97
N LEU A 176 -7.02 -29.07 -11.95
CA LEU A 176 -5.88 -28.98 -11.03
C LEU A 176 -5.75 -30.23 -10.17
N LEU A 177 -6.84 -30.84 -9.72
CA LEU A 177 -6.82 -32.09 -8.95
C LEU A 177 -6.33 -33.26 -9.78
N LYS A 178 -6.74 -33.41 -11.05
CA LYS A 178 -6.22 -34.45 -11.96
C LYS A 178 -4.72 -34.37 -12.14
N GLY A 179 -4.18 -33.16 -12.31
CA GLY A 179 -2.72 -32.97 -12.46
C GLY A 179 -1.90 -33.23 -11.19
N LEU A 180 -2.54 -33.31 -10.02
CA LEU A 180 -1.87 -33.71 -8.77
C LEU A 180 -1.79 -35.23 -8.61
N ASP A 181 -2.77 -35.97 -9.09
CA ASP A 181 -2.80 -37.42 -9.03
C ASP A 181 -1.80 -38.07 -10.00
N GLU A 182 -1.47 -37.42 -11.11
CA GLU A 182 -0.47 -37.87 -12.09
C GLU A 182 1.00 -37.67 -11.63
N LYS A 183 1.22 -36.93 -10.52
CA LYS A 183 2.56 -36.64 -9.98
C LYS A 183 2.91 -37.44 -8.71
N LYS A 184 2.12 -38.45 -8.36
CA LYS A 184 2.43 -39.45 -7.35
C LYS A 184 3.11 -40.66 -8.00
#